data_56055de7ccde2418751430d79309edb0
#
_entry.id   56055de7ccde2418751430d79309edb0
#
_cell.length_a   1.000
_cell.length_b   1.000
_cell.length_c   1.000
_cell.angle_alpha   90.00
_cell.angle_beta   90.00
_cell.angle_gamma   90.00
#
_symmetry.space_group_name_H-M   'P 1'
#
loop_
_entity.id
_entity.type
_entity.pdbx_description
1 polymer ?
#
loop_
_entity_poly.entity_id
_entity_poly.type
_entity_poly.pdbx_seq_one_letter_code
_entity_poly.pdbx_strand_id
1 'polypeptide(L)'
;MKVNHLLFDLDNTLYPSSSAMDKGITTRMLECVADFFNCSIEKAIEIRKERIVHFSTTLEWLRSEGMNDIEGFLAHVHPENEADELTEQPGLREFLISLDYPKSILTNAPKEHSMRVLKKLGIEDLFEAITDVRECDFMGKPYPIAYETALKKVGADVETTLFFDDMIKYVDGWKNLGGTAILIGDKNGRALTADAKSMQITEKSKNGRVIRLPSIYELEKVFFTLTKDDLII
;
A
#
# COMPACT_ATOMS: atom_id res chain seq x y z
N MET A 1 3.17 -17.93 14.32
CA MET A 1 3.22 -16.47 14.50
C MET A 1 2.00 -16.02 15.26
N LYS A 2 2.14 -15.27 16.36
CA LYS A 2 1.00 -14.65 17.04
C LYS A 2 0.73 -13.30 16.39
N VAL A 3 -0.43 -13.11 15.80
CA VAL A 3 -0.83 -11.83 15.20
C VAL A 3 -1.46 -10.95 16.25
N ASN A 4 -0.99 -9.71 16.38
CA ASN A 4 -1.53 -8.71 17.32
C ASN A 4 -2.00 -7.43 16.60
N HIS A 5 -1.55 -7.19 15.37
CA HIS A 5 -1.85 -5.97 14.62
C HIS A 5 -1.91 -6.24 13.11
N LEU A 6 -2.74 -5.49 12.40
CA LEU A 6 -2.84 -5.51 10.94
C LEU A 6 -2.48 -4.12 10.39
N LEU A 7 -1.41 -4.06 9.59
CA LEU A 7 -0.93 -2.84 8.95
C LEU A 7 -1.26 -2.90 7.46
N PHE A 8 -2.12 -2.01 6.99
CA PHE A 8 -2.58 -2.00 5.61
C PHE A 8 -1.97 -0.85 4.82
N ASP A 9 -1.51 -1.14 3.63
CA ASP A 9 -1.53 -0.14 2.58
C ASP A 9 -2.98 0.20 2.22
N LEU A 10 -3.19 1.32 1.53
CA LEU A 10 -4.51 1.81 1.17
C LEU A 10 -4.83 1.56 -0.30
N ASP A 11 -4.04 2.19 -1.18
CA ASP A 11 -4.31 2.31 -2.60
C ASP A 11 -4.07 0.98 -3.32
N ASN A 12 -5.10 0.47 -4.02
CA ASN A 12 -5.05 -0.82 -4.70
C ASN A 12 -4.96 -2.05 -3.75
N THR A 13 -4.97 -1.82 -2.44
CA THR A 13 -5.00 -2.86 -1.41
C THR A 13 -6.40 -3.00 -0.80
N LEU A 14 -7.04 -1.91 -0.36
CA LEU A 14 -8.41 -1.91 0.19
C LEU A 14 -9.49 -1.72 -0.89
N TYR A 15 -9.12 -1.32 -2.06
CA TYR A 15 -9.97 -1.20 -3.25
C TYR A 15 -9.17 -1.57 -4.52
N PRO A 16 -9.83 -1.97 -5.63
CA PRO A 16 -9.10 -2.48 -6.79
C PRO A 16 -8.40 -1.39 -7.60
N SER A 17 -7.23 -1.71 -8.15
CA SER A 17 -6.41 -0.87 -9.05
C SER A 17 -7.09 -0.50 -10.38
N SER A 18 -8.25 -1.08 -10.67
CA SER A 18 -9.06 -0.74 -11.85
C SER A 18 -9.91 0.52 -11.66
N SER A 19 -9.84 1.19 -10.50
CA SER A 19 -10.63 2.37 -10.20
C SER A 19 -10.30 3.54 -11.15
N ALA A 20 -11.27 4.40 -11.40
CA ALA A 20 -11.06 5.63 -12.16
C ALA A 20 -10.11 6.56 -11.39
N MET A 21 -10.18 6.57 -10.06
CA MET A 21 -9.30 7.34 -9.18
C MET A 21 -7.83 6.97 -9.37
N ASP A 22 -7.46 5.69 -9.43
CA ASP A 22 -6.08 5.24 -9.65
C ASP A 22 -5.53 5.75 -11.00
N LYS A 23 -6.35 5.70 -12.05
CA LYS A 23 -5.99 6.26 -13.36
C LYS A 23 -5.81 7.78 -13.29
N GLY A 24 -6.68 8.48 -12.58
CA GLY A 24 -6.59 9.92 -12.35
C GLY A 24 -5.29 10.30 -11.62
N ILE A 25 -4.95 9.62 -10.54
CA ILE A 25 -3.69 9.78 -9.80
C ILE A 25 -2.48 9.61 -10.73
N THR A 26 -2.47 8.52 -11.51
CA THR A 26 -1.38 8.27 -12.47
C THR A 26 -1.27 9.37 -13.52
N THR A 27 -2.38 9.85 -14.06
CA THR A 27 -2.41 10.94 -15.06
C THR A 27 -1.82 12.22 -14.46
N ARG A 28 -2.29 12.64 -13.27
CA ARG A 28 -1.79 13.85 -12.61
C ARG A 28 -0.31 13.75 -12.20
N MET A 29 0.16 12.55 -11.81
CA MET A 29 1.61 12.33 -11.62
C MET A 29 2.40 12.55 -12.90
N LEU A 30 1.90 12.11 -14.06
CA LEU A 30 2.56 12.30 -15.35
C LEU A 30 2.54 13.77 -15.79
N GLU A 31 1.46 14.50 -15.49
CA GLU A 31 1.38 15.94 -15.70
C GLU A 31 2.48 16.67 -14.90
N CYS A 32 2.65 16.35 -13.62
CA CYS A 32 3.74 16.90 -12.83
C CYS A 32 5.13 16.59 -13.40
N VAL A 33 5.34 15.39 -13.94
CA VAL A 33 6.61 15.02 -14.59
C VAL A 33 6.80 15.83 -15.86
N ALA A 34 5.76 15.95 -16.69
CA ALA A 34 5.82 16.72 -17.94
C ALA A 34 6.13 18.19 -17.68
N ASP A 35 5.47 18.80 -16.71
CA ASP A 35 5.68 20.19 -16.31
C ASP A 35 7.10 20.41 -15.77
N PHE A 36 7.55 19.52 -14.87
CA PHE A 36 8.87 19.63 -14.25
C PHE A 36 10.01 19.55 -15.27
N PHE A 37 9.91 18.65 -16.26
CA PHE A 37 10.92 18.49 -17.32
C PHE A 37 10.63 19.31 -18.57
N ASN A 38 9.55 20.10 -18.58
CA ASN A 38 9.09 20.88 -19.76
C ASN A 38 9.03 20.00 -21.02
N CYS A 39 8.31 18.88 -20.96
CA CYS A 39 8.21 17.91 -22.04
C CYS A 39 6.75 17.47 -22.28
N SER A 40 6.50 16.71 -23.37
CA SER A 40 5.17 16.14 -23.61
C SER A 40 4.84 15.00 -22.64
N ILE A 41 3.55 14.68 -22.50
CA ILE A 41 3.08 13.55 -21.67
C ILE A 41 3.68 12.22 -22.14
N GLU A 42 3.78 11.99 -23.44
CA GLU A 42 4.41 10.80 -24.01
C GLU A 42 5.87 10.67 -23.55
N LYS A 43 6.61 11.79 -23.56
CA LYS A 43 7.99 11.81 -23.07
C LYS A 43 8.07 11.63 -21.57
N ALA A 44 7.14 12.20 -20.81
CA ALA A 44 7.03 11.99 -19.37
C ALA A 44 6.80 10.51 -19.01
N ILE A 45 5.96 9.79 -19.78
CA ILE A 45 5.74 8.35 -19.61
C ILE A 45 7.05 7.57 -19.80
N GLU A 46 7.80 7.85 -20.87
CA GLU A 46 9.09 7.21 -21.14
C GLU A 46 10.09 7.44 -20.00
N ILE A 47 10.32 8.71 -19.64
CA ILE A 47 11.27 9.08 -18.60
C ILE A 47 10.87 8.43 -17.25
N ARG A 48 9.60 8.54 -16.87
CA ARG A 48 9.11 7.94 -15.63
C ARG A 48 9.33 6.42 -15.61
N LYS A 49 9.05 5.71 -16.70
CA LYS A 49 9.24 4.28 -16.81
C LYS A 49 10.71 3.87 -16.58
N GLU A 50 11.64 4.63 -17.09
CA GLU A 50 13.08 4.38 -16.91
C GLU A 50 13.54 4.69 -15.48
N ARG A 51 13.01 5.78 -14.89
CA ARG A 51 13.51 6.27 -13.61
C ARG A 51 12.89 5.61 -12.39
N ILE A 52 11.58 5.30 -12.42
CA ILE A 52 10.85 4.79 -11.26
C ILE A 52 11.37 3.46 -10.72
N VAL A 53 12.16 2.73 -11.50
CA VAL A 53 12.79 1.47 -11.06
C VAL A 53 13.90 1.69 -10.01
N HIS A 54 14.41 2.93 -9.91
CA HIS A 54 15.48 3.33 -9.00
C HIS A 54 14.97 4.07 -7.75
N PHE A 55 13.66 4.37 -7.68
CA PHE A 55 13.05 5.16 -6.62
C PHE A 55 11.82 4.46 -6.03
N SER A 56 11.46 4.82 -4.81
CA SER A 56 10.25 4.28 -4.17
C SER A 56 8.98 4.86 -4.80
N THR A 57 8.99 6.17 -5.10
CA THR A 57 7.85 6.91 -5.62
C THR A 57 8.28 7.93 -6.69
N THR A 58 7.33 8.42 -7.48
CA THR A 58 7.55 9.54 -8.41
C THR A 58 7.97 10.81 -7.66
N LEU A 59 7.40 11.04 -6.47
CA LEU A 59 7.76 12.16 -5.61
C LEU A 59 9.25 12.13 -5.22
N GLU A 60 9.72 10.98 -4.74
CA GLU A 60 11.13 10.80 -4.37
C GLU A 60 12.06 11.09 -5.55
N TRP A 61 11.73 10.55 -6.72
CA TRP A 61 12.50 10.82 -7.94
C TRP A 61 12.55 12.31 -8.27
N LEU A 62 11.41 12.99 -8.35
CA LEU A 62 11.36 14.41 -8.71
C LEU A 62 12.10 15.27 -7.67
N ARG A 63 12.05 14.92 -6.39
CA ARG A 63 12.85 15.57 -5.35
C ARG A 63 14.35 15.41 -5.60
N SER A 64 14.80 14.22 -5.99
CA SER A 64 16.22 13.99 -6.31
C SER A 64 16.71 14.78 -7.52
N GLU A 65 15.81 15.15 -8.44
CA GLU A 65 16.07 16.03 -9.59
C GLU A 65 15.92 17.52 -9.24
N GLY A 66 15.61 17.87 -7.99
CA GLY A 66 15.56 19.25 -7.51
C GLY A 66 14.14 19.86 -7.38
N MET A 67 13.08 19.07 -7.44
CA MET A 67 11.75 19.56 -7.14
C MET A 67 11.62 19.94 -5.66
N ASN A 68 11.20 21.19 -5.42
CA ASN A 68 11.07 21.74 -4.07
C ASN A 68 9.62 21.96 -3.63
N ASP A 69 8.68 22.09 -4.57
CA ASP A 69 7.25 22.25 -4.28
C ASP A 69 6.57 20.89 -4.05
N ILE A 70 6.90 20.26 -2.92
CA ILE A 70 6.38 18.95 -2.55
C ILE A 70 4.87 19.03 -2.27
N GLU A 71 4.43 20.06 -1.56
CA GLU A 71 3.02 20.22 -1.21
C GLU A 71 2.16 20.52 -2.43
N GLY A 72 2.66 21.32 -3.38
CA GLY A 72 2.01 21.54 -4.68
C GLY A 72 1.88 20.25 -5.48
N PHE A 73 2.92 19.40 -5.50
CA PHE A 73 2.86 18.07 -6.11
C PHE A 73 1.77 17.19 -5.46
N LEU A 74 1.76 17.10 -4.14
CA LEU A 74 0.79 16.26 -3.41
C LEU A 74 -0.64 16.77 -3.63
N ALA A 75 -0.86 18.08 -3.59
CA ALA A 75 -2.19 18.67 -3.82
C ALA A 75 -2.68 18.48 -5.25
N HIS A 76 -1.79 18.59 -6.26
CA HIS A 76 -2.13 18.35 -7.66
C HIS A 76 -2.47 16.88 -7.91
N VAL A 77 -1.63 15.96 -7.41
CA VAL A 77 -1.83 14.51 -7.60
C VAL A 77 -3.08 14.02 -6.87
N HIS A 78 -3.41 14.60 -5.70
CA HIS A 78 -4.50 14.20 -4.83
C HIS A 78 -5.49 15.36 -4.58
N PRO A 79 -6.26 15.83 -5.59
CA PRO A 79 -7.23 16.91 -5.41
C PRO A 79 -8.38 16.49 -4.47
N GLU A 80 -9.08 17.48 -3.90
CA GLU A 80 -10.12 17.24 -2.88
C GLU A 80 -11.24 16.31 -3.34
N ASN A 81 -11.58 16.33 -4.62
CA ASN A 81 -12.68 15.56 -5.21
C ASN A 81 -12.26 14.19 -5.79
N GLU A 82 -11.01 13.77 -5.65
CA GLU A 82 -10.52 12.51 -6.26
C GLU A 82 -11.30 11.27 -5.82
N ALA A 83 -11.70 11.22 -4.53
CA ALA A 83 -12.44 10.09 -3.98
C ALA A 83 -13.87 9.96 -4.52
N ASP A 84 -14.40 10.98 -5.21
CA ASP A 84 -15.72 10.89 -5.85
C ASP A 84 -15.74 9.85 -6.99
N GLU A 85 -14.59 9.59 -7.59
CA GLU A 85 -14.40 8.57 -8.63
C GLU A 85 -14.32 7.14 -8.08
N LEU A 86 -14.22 6.99 -6.75
CA LEU A 86 -14.13 5.68 -6.12
C LEU A 86 -15.52 5.07 -5.96
N THR A 87 -15.66 3.83 -6.40
CA THR A 87 -16.90 3.06 -6.22
C THR A 87 -16.95 2.41 -4.85
N GLU A 88 -18.15 2.23 -4.32
CA GLU A 88 -18.38 1.44 -3.11
C GLU A 88 -17.76 0.04 -3.25
N GLN A 89 -17.29 -0.48 -2.12
CA GLN A 89 -16.76 -1.85 -2.02
C GLN A 89 -17.70 -2.67 -1.10
N PRO A 90 -18.77 -3.28 -1.67
CA PRO A 90 -19.73 -4.05 -0.89
C PRO A 90 -19.05 -5.17 -0.09
N GLY A 91 -19.37 -5.26 1.20
CA GLY A 91 -18.83 -6.26 2.11
C GLY A 91 -17.44 -5.94 2.69
N LEU A 92 -16.78 -4.83 2.26
CA LEU A 92 -15.46 -4.46 2.79
C LEU A 92 -15.51 -4.12 4.29
N ARG A 93 -16.51 -3.32 4.69
CA ARG A 93 -16.68 -2.93 6.08
C ARG A 93 -16.94 -4.15 6.99
N GLU A 94 -17.87 -4.99 6.60
CA GLU A 94 -18.23 -6.22 7.34
C GLU A 94 -17.02 -7.15 7.44
N PHE A 95 -16.28 -7.30 6.35
CA PHE A 95 -15.05 -8.09 6.34
C PHE A 95 -14.01 -7.52 7.31
N LEU A 96 -13.72 -6.21 7.27
CA LEU A 96 -12.75 -5.59 8.17
C LEU A 96 -13.18 -5.67 9.64
N ILE A 97 -14.48 -5.57 9.94
CA ILE A 97 -15.03 -5.77 11.29
C ILE A 97 -14.83 -7.23 11.75
N SER A 98 -14.97 -8.21 10.87
CA SER A 98 -14.76 -9.63 11.20
C SER A 98 -13.33 -9.96 11.60
N LEU A 99 -12.37 -9.10 11.21
CA LEU A 99 -10.98 -9.22 11.64
C LEU A 99 -10.82 -8.57 13.02
N ASP A 100 -10.87 -9.35 14.07
CA ASP A 100 -10.79 -8.90 15.48
C ASP A 100 -9.35 -8.59 15.91
N TYR A 101 -8.74 -7.61 15.21
CA TYR A 101 -7.40 -7.10 15.48
C TYR A 101 -7.37 -5.58 15.31
N PRO A 102 -6.54 -4.84 16.09
CA PRO A 102 -6.22 -3.45 15.80
C PRO A 102 -5.69 -3.29 14.37
N LYS A 103 -6.09 -2.20 13.72
CA LYS A 103 -5.76 -1.92 12.31
C LYS A 103 -5.20 -0.52 12.15
N SER A 104 -4.18 -0.37 11.30
CA SER A 104 -3.66 0.95 10.91
C SER A 104 -3.30 0.98 9.43
N ILE A 105 -3.13 2.20 8.91
CA ILE A 105 -2.74 2.46 7.52
C ILE A 105 -1.29 2.93 7.47
N LEU A 106 -0.52 2.43 6.49
CA LEU A 106 0.76 2.96 6.07
C LEU A 106 0.74 3.20 4.55
N THR A 107 0.72 4.46 4.15
CA THR A 107 0.62 4.86 2.74
C THR A 107 1.77 5.76 2.30
N ASN A 108 2.11 5.72 1.00
CA ASN A 108 3.02 6.67 0.35
C ASN A 108 2.28 7.92 -0.19
N ALA A 109 0.96 7.98 0.00
CA ALA A 109 0.13 9.14 -0.30
C ALA A 109 0.03 10.09 0.92
N PRO A 110 -0.50 11.31 0.76
CA PRO A 110 -0.73 12.22 1.88
C PRO A 110 -1.93 11.79 2.72
N LYS A 111 -1.94 12.16 4.00
CA LYS A 111 -3.00 11.80 4.96
C LYS A 111 -4.39 12.25 4.53
N GLU A 112 -4.51 13.42 3.89
CA GLU A 112 -5.76 13.97 3.40
C GLU A 112 -6.41 13.05 2.35
N HIS A 113 -5.60 12.49 1.44
CA HIS A 113 -6.04 11.46 0.51
C HIS A 113 -6.60 10.24 1.26
N SER A 114 -5.83 9.71 2.20
CA SER A 114 -6.26 8.53 2.98
C SER A 114 -7.58 8.77 3.69
N MET A 115 -7.75 9.93 4.33
CA MET A 115 -9.00 10.27 5.02
C MET A 115 -10.19 10.33 4.07
N ARG A 116 -10.04 10.92 2.86
CA ARG A 116 -11.10 10.96 1.85
C ARG A 116 -11.48 9.57 1.36
N VAL A 117 -10.48 8.73 1.07
CA VAL A 117 -10.70 7.35 0.62
C VAL A 117 -11.40 6.51 1.70
N LEU A 118 -10.89 6.52 2.93
CA LEU A 118 -11.48 5.75 4.04
C LEU A 118 -12.92 6.18 4.32
N LYS A 119 -13.20 7.50 4.29
CA LYS A 119 -14.54 8.05 4.44
C LYS A 119 -15.45 7.61 3.30
N LYS A 120 -14.99 7.67 2.05
CA LYS A 120 -15.76 7.24 0.88
C LYS A 120 -16.10 5.74 0.93
N LEU A 121 -15.19 4.92 1.45
CA LEU A 121 -15.40 3.49 1.66
C LEU A 121 -16.21 3.17 2.92
N GLY A 122 -16.49 4.15 3.78
CA GLY A 122 -17.25 3.98 5.03
C GLY A 122 -16.53 3.14 6.08
N ILE A 123 -15.19 3.22 6.14
CA ILE A 123 -14.34 2.39 7.01
C ILE A 123 -13.35 3.20 7.86
N GLU A 124 -13.49 4.53 7.90
CA GLU A 124 -12.56 5.42 8.61
C GLU A 124 -12.43 5.12 10.12
N ASP A 125 -13.51 4.71 10.74
CA ASP A 125 -13.60 4.38 12.16
C ASP A 125 -12.98 3.02 12.53
N LEU A 126 -12.53 2.24 11.55
CA LEU A 126 -11.93 0.92 11.76
C LEU A 126 -10.41 0.95 11.90
N PHE A 127 -9.77 2.09 11.69
CA PHE A 127 -8.32 2.26 11.75
C PHE A 127 -7.92 3.24 12.86
N GLU A 128 -7.05 2.80 13.76
CA GLU A 128 -6.60 3.60 14.90
C GLU A 128 -5.56 4.65 14.52
N ALA A 129 -4.84 4.46 13.41
CA ALA A 129 -3.82 5.39 12.94
C ALA A 129 -3.65 5.34 11.41
N ILE A 130 -3.24 6.47 10.85
CA ILE A 130 -2.75 6.60 9.48
C ILE A 130 -1.33 7.16 9.57
N THR A 131 -0.35 6.48 8.97
CA THR A 131 1.01 6.96 8.77
C THR A 131 1.18 7.28 7.29
N ASP A 132 1.46 8.53 6.99
CA ASP A 132 1.58 9.05 5.63
C ASP A 132 3.05 9.32 5.23
N VAL A 133 3.26 9.70 3.98
CA VAL A 133 4.59 9.96 3.44
C VAL A 133 5.32 11.10 4.15
N ARG A 134 4.61 12.10 4.69
CA ARG A 134 5.21 13.25 5.41
C ARG A 134 5.80 12.80 6.75
N GLU A 135 5.11 11.93 7.47
CA GLU A 135 5.59 11.39 8.75
C GLU A 135 6.88 10.55 8.59
N CYS A 136 7.17 10.12 7.37
CA CYS A 136 8.35 9.34 6.99
C CYS A 136 9.43 10.18 6.29
N ASP A 137 9.47 11.49 6.48
CA ASP A 137 10.39 12.43 5.80
C ASP A 137 10.35 12.32 4.27
N PHE A 138 9.19 11.99 3.73
CA PHE A 138 8.97 11.68 2.31
C PHE A 138 9.79 10.49 1.79
N MET A 139 10.31 9.68 2.71
CA MET A 139 10.96 8.39 2.45
C MET A 139 9.98 7.26 2.81
N GLY A 140 8.94 7.11 1.96
CA GLY A 140 7.90 6.11 2.16
C GLY A 140 8.39 4.67 1.99
N LYS A 141 7.44 3.72 1.90
CA LYS A 141 7.76 2.32 1.56
C LYS A 141 8.56 2.27 0.25
N PRO A 142 9.59 1.45 0.11
CA PRO A 142 10.00 0.32 0.94
C PRO A 142 11.08 0.64 2.01
N TYR A 143 11.34 1.89 2.31
CA TYR A 143 12.39 2.23 3.27
C TYR A 143 12.02 1.83 4.70
N PRO A 144 12.98 1.32 5.52
CA PRO A 144 12.73 0.90 6.90
C PRO A 144 12.02 1.95 7.75
N ILE A 145 12.39 3.23 7.60
CA ILE A 145 11.80 4.34 8.36
C ILE A 145 10.28 4.40 8.24
N ALA A 146 9.70 4.05 7.09
CA ALA A 146 8.25 4.07 6.90
C ALA A 146 7.56 3.05 7.81
N TYR A 147 8.07 1.83 7.84
CA TYR A 147 7.53 0.74 8.66
C TYR A 147 7.76 0.99 10.14
N GLU A 148 8.96 1.43 10.51
CA GLU A 148 9.34 1.74 11.90
C GLU A 148 8.48 2.88 12.46
N THR A 149 8.21 3.92 11.67
CA THR A 149 7.33 5.03 12.04
C THR A 149 5.91 4.55 12.28
N ALA A 150 5.37 3.72 11.37
CA ALA A 150 4.02 3.17 11.51
C ALA A 150 3.90 2.27 12.76
N LEU A 151 4.85 1.36 12.98
CA LEU A 151 4.87 0.46 14.14
C LEU A 151 4.99 1.25 15.46
N LYS A 152 5.91 2.21 15.53
CA LYS A 152 6.09 3.06 16.71
C LYS A 152 4.82 3.83 17.06
N LYS A 153 4.09 4.31 16.05
CA LYS A 153 2.88 5.11 16.24
C LYS A 153 1.76 4.33 16.95
N VAL A 154 1.69 3.03 16.71
CA VAL A 154 0.66 2.13 17.28
C VAL A 154 1.20 1.20 18.37
N GLY A 155 2.48 1.29 18.71
CA GLY A 155 3.11 0.42 19.71
C GLY A 155 3.13 -1.06 19.34
N ALA A 156 3.27 -1.37 18.04
CA ALA A 156 3.29 -2.74 17.52
C ALA A 156 4.71 -3.17 17.14
N ASP A 157 4.91 -4.49 17.02
CA ASP A 157 6.19 -5.10 16.65
C ASP A 157 6.07 -5.80 15.29
N VAL A 158 7.17 -5.81 14.52
CA VAL A 158 7.23 -6.40 13.18
C VAL A 158 6.89 -7.90 13.18
N GLU A 159 7.32 -8.64 14.20
CA GLU A 159 7.12 -10.10 14.34
C GLU A 159 5.65 -10.49 14.60
N THR A 160 4.85 -9.55 15.11
CA THR A 160 3.44 -9.79 15.45
C THR A 160 2.47 -9.00 14.60
N THR A 161 2.96 -8.25 13.61
CA THR A 161 2.16 -7.47 12.67
C THR A 161 2.12 -8.16 11.31
N LEU A 162 0.93 -8.28 10.71
CA LEU A 162 0.77 -8.61 9.30
C LEU A 162 0.69 -7.33 8.48
N PHE A 163 1.56 -7.21 7.48
CA PHE A 163 1.55 -6.09 6.55
C PHE A 163 0.89 -6.48 5.22
N PHE A 164 0.03 -5.63 4.68
CA PHE A 164 -0.73 -5.85 3.46
C PHE A 164 -0.40 -4.78 2.42
N ASP A 165 -0.03 -5.20 1.21
CA ASP A 165 0.29 -4.27 0.13
C ASP A 165 0.16 -4.96 -1.23
N ASP A 166 -0.13 -4.22 -2.30
CA ASP A 166 -0.22 -4.72 -3.67
C ASP A 166 1.13 -4.69 -4.42
N MET A 167 2.13 -3.99 -3.88
CA MET A 167 3.43 -3.80 -4.51
C MET A 167 4.49 -4.73 -3.95
N ILE A 168 5.07 -5.59 -4.82
CA ILE A 168 6.12 -6.55 -4.42
C ILE A 168 7.31 -5.88 -3.72
N LYS A 169 7.75 -4.70 -4.19
CA LYS A 169 8.87 -3.98 -3.57
C LYS A 169 8.59 -3.54 -2.13
N TYR A 170 7.31 -3.26 -1.80
CA TYR A 170 6.91 -2.83 -0.47
C TYR A 170 6.79 -4.03 0.48
N VAL A 171 6.19 -5.14 0.03
CA VAL A 171 6.18 -6.36 0.85
C VAL A 171 7.59 -6.94 1.06
N ASP A 172 8.50 -6.81 0.07
CA ASP A 172 9.90 -7.20 0.23
C ASP A 172 10.63 -6.29 1.25
N GLY A 173 10.35 -4.99 1.28
CA GLY A 173 10.86 -4.08 2.30
C GLY A 173 10.47 -4.54 3.71
N TRP A 174 9.20 -4.87 3.94
CA TRP A 174 8.71 -5.41 5.20
C TRP A 174 9.35 -6.75 5.58
N LYS A 175 9.42 -7.68 4.61
CA LYS A 175 10.08 -8.97 4.79
C LYS A 175 11.54 -8.84 5.22
N ASN A 176 12.26 -7.85 4.68
CA ASN A 176 13.66 -7.61 5.03
C ASN A 176 13.84 -7.15 6.49
N LEU A 177 12.80 -6.61 7.12
CA LEU A 177 12.74 -6.33 8.56
C LEU A 177 12.39 -7.57 9.41
N GLY A 178 12.15 -8.71 8.79
CA GLY A 178 11.78 -9.95 9.49
C GLY A 178 10.27 -10.20 9.57
N GLY A 179 9.43 -9.32 9.02
CA GLY A 179 7.98 -9.39 9.11
C GLY A 179 7.33 -10.36 8.13
N THR A 180 6.08 -10.72 8.41
CA THR A 180 5.20 -11.44 7.47
C THR A 180 4.36 -10.43 6.70
N ALA A 181 4.45 -10.48 5.37
CA ALA A 181 3.69 -9.63 4.47
C ALA A 181 2.69 -10.43 3.64
N ILE A 182 1.57 -9.79 3.33
CA ILE A 182 0.53 -10.30 2.44
C ILE A 182 0.56 -9.45 1.17
N LEU A 183 0.95 -10.07 0.05
CA LEU A 183 0.89 -9.43 -1.26
C LEU A 183 -0.49 -9.65 -1.87
N ILE A 184 -1.22 -8.56 -2.08
CA ILE A 184 -2.56 -8.57 -2.67
C ILE A 184 -2.45 -8.50 -4.20
N GLY A 185 -3.16 -9.37 -4.92
CA GLY A 185 -3.14 -9.42 -6.37
C GLY A 185 -2.00 -10.27 -6.94
N ASP A 186 -1.65 -10.04 -8.22
CA ASP A 186 -0.53 -10.70 -8.89
C ASP A 186 0.81 -9.97 -8.57
N LYS A 187 1.91 -10.51 -9.11
CA LYS A 187 3.25 -9.94 -8.96
C LYS A 187 3.42 -8.50 -9.53
N ASN A 188 2.41 -8.00 -10.23
CA ASN A 188 2.39 -6.69 -10.84
C ASN A 188 1.30 -5.78 -10.21
N GLY A 189 0.74 -6.15 -9.05
CA GLY A 189 -0.35 -5.42 -8.39
C GLY A 189 -1.69 -5.51 -9.12
N ARG A 190 -1.89 -6.46 -10.04
CA ARG A 190 -3.17 -6.65 -10.72
C ARG A 190 -4.04 -7.58 -9.91
N ALA A 191 -5.31 -7.19 -9.68
CA ALA A 191 -6.30 -8.11 -9.13
C ALA A 191 -6.31 -9.40 -9.95
N LEU A 192 -6.11 -10.53 -9.28
CA LEU A 192 -6.23 -11.83 -9.94
C LEU A 192 -7.69 -12.04 -10.32
N THR A 193 -7.95 -12.55 -11.53
CA THR A 193 -9.29 -12.94 -11.97
C THR A 193 -9.84 -14.02 -11.06
N ALA A 194 -11.18 -14.13 -10.96
CA ALA A 194 -11.88 -15.07 -10.07
C ALA A 194 -11.47 -16.55 -10.24
N ASP A 195 -10.81 -16.89 -11.35
CA ASP A 195 -10.30 -18.23 -11.68
C ASP A 195 -8.88 -18.49 -11.15
N ALA A 196 -8.20 -17.49 -10.59
CA ALA A 196 -6.87 -17.66 -10.02
C ALA A 196 -6.97 -18.43 -8.69
N LYS A 197 -7.07 -19.75 -8.81
CA LYS A 197 -7.05 -20.68 -7.67
C LYS A 197 -5.64 -20.74 -7.12
N SER A 198 -5.49 -20.33 -5.89
CA SER A 198 -4.53 -20.76 -4.87
C SER A 198 -3.71 -19.65 -4.22
N MET A 199 -3.82 -19.63 -2.91
CA MET A 199 -2.82 -19.05 -2.03
C MET A 199 -1.45 -19.64 -2.39
N GLN A 200 -0.50 -18.78 -2.81
CA GLN A 200 0.89 -19.20 -3.02
C GLN A 200 1.74 -18.65 -1.89
N ILE A 201 2.28 -19.54 -1.08
CA ILE A 201 3.33 -19.19 -0.12
C ILE A 201 4.63 -19.10 -0.92
N THR A 202 5.12 -17.89 -1.16
CA THR A 202 6.41 -17.67 -1.81
C THR A 202 7.46 -17.47 -0.74
N GLU A 203 8.41 -18.42 -0.69
CA GLU A 203 9.68 -18.41 0.05
C GLU A 203 9.65 -18.04 1.55
N LYS A 204 9.93 -19.06 2.40
CA LYS A 204 10.49 -18.84 3.74
C LYS A 204 11.93 -18.35 3.58
N SER A 205 12.21 -17.07 3.81
CA SER A 205 13.58 -16.64 4.08
C SER A 205 13.83 -16.69 5.59
N LYS A 206 15.12 -16.69 6.00
CA LYS A 206 15.49 -16.59 7.43
C LYS A 206 14.98 -15.31 8.10
N ASN A 207 14.57 -14.30 7.33
CA ASN A 207 14.28 -12.95 7.76
C ASN A 207 12.84 -12.49 7.51
N GLY A 208 11.87 -13.39 7.26
CA GLY A 208 10.49 -12.99 7.04
C GLY A 208 9.77 -13.83 5.96
N ARG A 209 8.47 -13.58 5.77
CA ARG A 209 7.61 -14.36 4.88
C ARG A 209 6.75 -13.44 4.00
N VAL A 210 6.52 -13.83 2.75
CA VAL A 210 5.51 -13.23 1.89
C VAL A 210 4.48 -14.30 1.52
N ILE A 211 3.20 -13.95 1.72
CA ILE A 211 2.05 -14.77 1.33
C ILE A 211 1.30 -13.98 0.27
N ARG A 212 0.93 -14.61 -0.83
CA ARG A 212 0.18 -13.98 -1.90
C ARG A 212 -1.29 -14.36 -1.80
N LEU A 213 -2.16 -13.36 -1.86
CA LEU A 213 -3.61 -13.53 -1.92
C LEU A 213 -4.18 -12.81 -3.15
N PRO A 214 -5.19 -13.38 -3.81
CA PRO A 214 -5.87 -12.71 -4.91
C PRO A 214 -6.63 -11.45 -4.46
N SER A 215 -7.09 -11.43 -3.22
CA SER A 215 -7.80 -10.32 -2.61
C SER A 215 -7.69 -10.39 -1.09
N ILE A 216 -7.93 -9.26 -0.43
CA ILE A 216 -7.93 -9.18 1.06
C ILE A 216 -9.02 -10.08 1.69
N TYR A 217 -10.11 -10.36 1.00
CA TYR A 217 -11.20 -11.25 1.47
C TYR A 217 -10.77 -12.72 1.63
N GLU A 218 -9.62 -13.11 1.08
CA GLU A 218 -9.07 -14.46 1.25
C GLU A 218 -8.23 -14.64 2.53
N LEU A 219 -8.16 -13.61 3.37
CA LEU A 219 -7.28 -13.56 4.55
C LEU A 219 -7.61 -14.65 5.60
N GLU A 220 -8.86 -15.05 5.73
CA GLU A 220 -9.23 -16.15 6.64
C GLU A 220 -8.43 -17.44 6.36
N LYS A 221 -8.12 -17.71 5.09
CA LYS A 221 -7.30 -18.87 4.70
C LYS A 221 -5.87 -18.77 5.23
N VAL A 222 -5.35 -17.54 5.36
CA VAL A 222 -4.01 -17.28 5.90
C VAL A 222 -3.96 -17.56 7.40
N PHE A 223 -4.92 -17.07 8.16
CA PHE A 223 -4.97 -17.31 9.61
C PHE A 223 -5.02 -18.81 9.93
N PHE A 224 -5.80 -19.56 9.17
CA PHE A 224 -5.85 -21.01 9.32
C PHE A 224 -4.50 -21.69 9.02
N THR A 225 -3.75 -21.20 8.06
CA THR A 225 -2.42 -21.73 7.69
C THR A 225 -1.36 -21.33 8.71
N LEU A 226 -1.35 -20.06 9.16
CA LEU A 226 -0.40 -19.59 10.18
C LEU A 226 -0.56 -20.30 11.52
N THR A 227 -1.79 -20.61 11.92
CA THR A 227 -2.07 -21.37 13.17
C THR A 227 -1.70 -22.86 13.06
N LYS A 228 -1.75 -23.45 11.87
CA LYS A 228 -1.32 -24.85 11.66
C LYS A 228 0.20 -25.02 11.67
N ASP A 229 0.95 -24.07 11.11
CA ASP A 229 2.41 -24.12 11.14
C ASP A 229 3.01 -23.99 12.55
N ASP A 230 2.26 -23.41 13.51
CA ASP A 230 2.63 -23.33 14.92
C ASP A 230 2.30 -24.64 15.71
N LEU A 231 1.56 -25.57 15.10
CA LEU A 231 1.20 -26.87 15.68
C LEU A 231 2.10 -28.03 15.22
N ILE A 232 3.11 -27.75 14.37
CA ILE A 232 4.13 -28.72 13.96
C ILE A 232 5.47 -28.31 14.59
N ILE A 233 5.59 -28.51 15.89
CA ILE A 233 6.83 -28.68 16.65
C ILE A 233 6.76 -30.04 17.36
#